data_6e0cd8a45e344cbfb4491787f1b6b936
#
_entry.id   6e0cd8a45e344cbfb4491787f1b6b936
#
_cell.length_a   1.000
_cell.length_b   1.000
_cell.length_c   1.000
_cell.angle_alpha   90.00
_cell.angle_beta   90.00
_cell.angle_gamma   90.00
#
_symmetry.space_group_name_H-M   'P 1'
#
loop_
_entity.id
_entity.type
_entity.pdbx_description
1 polymer ?
#
loop_
_entity_poly.entity_id
_entity_poly.type
_entity_poly.pdbx_seq_one_letter_code
_entity_poly.pdbx_strand_id
1 'polypeptide(L)'
;MGDILIVDDERDIRELVSDILVDEGYTTRLAGTSGAAMREIDIERPAMLILDIWLKDSAMDGIDILKSVKANFPDVPVVIISGHGNIEIAVAAIKQGAFDFIEKPFNIDQLIVVIRRAMEVARLRSENKALRG
;
A
#
# COMPACT_ATOMS: atom_id res chain seq x y z
N MET A 1 9.15 -14.33 -3.06
CA MET A 1 8.14 -13.31 -3.33
C MET A 1 7.96 -12.44 -2.10
N GLY A 2 7.84 -11.16 -2.30
CA GLY A 2 7.66 -10.23 -1.20
C GLY A 2 6.24 -10.25 -0.65
N ASP A 3 6.08 -9.61 0.47
CA ASP A 3 4.79 -9.51 1.15
C ASP A 3 4.16 -8.13 0.94
N ILE A 4 2.88 -8.05 1.28
CA ILE A 4 2.10 -6.82 1.18
C ILE A 4 2.00 -6.22 2.59
N LEU A 5 2.49 -5.00 2.76
CA LEU A 5 2.36 -4.28 4.02
C LEU A 5 1.08 -3.46 4.01
N ILE A 6 0.22 -3.70 4.98
CA ILE A 6 -1.07 -3.02 5.12
C ILE A 6 -0.97 -2.02 6.27
N VAL A 7 -1.12 -0.74 5.97
CA VAL A 7 -1.01 0.34 6.94
C VAL A 7 -2.35 1.04 7.07
N ASP A 8 -3.02 0.86 8.20
CA ASP A 8 -4.31 1.45 8.50
C ASP A 8 -4.43 1.52 10.03
N ASP A 9 -4.92 2.63 10.56
CA ASP A 9 -5.09 2.81 12.00
C ASP A 9 -6.32 2.06 12.54
N GLU A 10 -7.23 1.65 11.66
CA GLU A 10 -8.40 0.87 12.05
C GLU A 10 -8.09 -0.62 11.99
N ARG A 11 -8.06 -1.26 13.15
CA ARG A 11 -7.73 -2.68 13.26
C ARG A 11 -8.65 -3.55 12.39
N ASP A 12 -9.95 -3.28 12.41
CA ASP A 12 -10.92 -4.08 11.65
C ASP A 12 -10.64 -4.03 10.16
N ILE A 13 -10.26 -2.87 9.63
CA ILE A 13 -9.91 -2.72 8.22
C ILE A 13 -8.62 -3.46 7.91
N ARG A 14 -7.59 -3.33 8.75
CA ARG A 14 -6.33 -4.06 8.54
C ARG A 14 -6.58 -5.56 8.45
N GLU A 15 -7.33 -6.09 9.40
CA GLU A 15 -7.62 -7.53 9.46
C GLU A 15 -8.46 -7.98 8.27
N LEU A 16 -9.48 -7.19 7.89
CA LEU A 16 -10.32 -7.51 6.74
C LEU A 16 -9.51 -7.57 5.44
N VAL A 17 -8.70 -6.55 5.20
CA VAL A 17 -7.87 -6.50 3.99
C VAL A 17 -6.86 -7.65 3.99
N SER A 18 -6.23 -7.92 5.13
CA SER A 18 -5.29 -9.02 5.26
C SER A 18 -5.95 -10.35 4.95
N ASP A 19 -7.12 -10.61 5.51
CA ASP A 19 -7.85 -11.87 5.29
C ASP A 19 -8.19 -12.06 3.81
N ILE A 20 -8.63 -11.01 3.14
CA ILE A 20 -8.94 -11.06 1.71
C ILE A 20 -7.68 -11.42 0.91
N LEU A 21 -6.56 -10.79 1.21
CA LEU A 21 -5.32 -11.00 0.47
C LEU A 21 -4.69 -12.36 0.76
N VAL A 22 -4.76 -12.83 1.99
CA VAL A 22 -4.29 -14.17 2.36
C VAL A 22 -5.11 -15.23 1.61
N ASP A 23 -6.43 -15.04 1.51
CA ASP A 23 -7.29 -15.93 0.73
C ASP A 23 -6.90 -15.96 -0.75
N GLU A 24 -6.35 -14.87 -1.27
CA GLU A 24 -5.88 -14.80 -2.66
C GLU A 24 -4.45 -15.31 -2.85
N GLY A 25 -3.82 -15.79 -1.77
CA GLY A 25 -2.49 -16.41 -1.84
C GLY A 25 -1.33 -15.47 -1.54
N TYR A 26 -1.61 -14.26 -1.06
CA TYR A 26 -0.55 -13.30 -0.70
C TYR A 26 -0.14 -13.45 0.75
N THR A 27 1.10 -13.05 1.04
CA THR A 27 1.58 -12.90 2.42
C THR A 27 1.41 -11.47 2.84
N THR A 28 1.01 -11.23 4.09
CA THR A 28 0.74 -9.87 4.58
C THR A 28 1.51 -9.56 5.85
N ARG A 29 1.80 -8.27 6.04
CA ARG A 29 2.26 -7.70 7.30
C ARG A 29 1.37 -6.51 7.64
N LEU A 30 1.22 -6.18 8.90
CA LEU A 30 0.28 -5.16 9.37
C LEU A 30 1.00 -4.08 10.17
N ALA A 31 0.59 -2.83 9.98
CA ALA A 31 1.06 -1.70 10.78
C ALA A 31 -0.10 -0.75 11.05
N GLY A 32 -0.22 -0.29 12.28
CA GLY A 32 -1.31 0.59 12.70
C GLY A 32 -0.92 2.07 12.81
N THR A 33 0.37 2.39 12.70
CA THR A 33 0.88 3.76 12.80
C THR A 33 1.99 3.97 11.79
N SER A 34 2.36 5.23 11.57
CA SER A 34 3.47 5.56 10.67
C SER A 34 4.79 4.99 11.20
N GLY A 35 5.01 5.05 12.52
CA GLY A 35 6.23 4.49 13.12
C GLY A 35 6.35 2.99 12.92
N ALA A 36 5.25 2.25 13.12
CA ALA A 36 5.23 0.81 12.87
C ALA A 36 5.46 0.50 11.40
N ALA A 37 4.84 1.26 10.49
CA ALA A 37 5.01 1.09 9.05
C ALA A 37 6.47 1.28 8.64
N MET A 38 7.10 2.35 9.10
CA MET A 38 8.49 2.62 8.74
C MET A 38 9.44 1.57 9.29
N ARG A 39 9.19 1.04 10.48
CA ARG A 39 9.99 -0.05 11.04
C ARG A 39 9.86 -1.31 10.19
N GLU A 40 8.64 -1.66 9.77
CA GLU A 40 8.42 -2.84 8.92
C GLU A 40 9.12 -2.72 7.58
N ILE A 41 9.09 -1.53 6.99
CA ILE A 41 9.78 -1.26 5.71
C ILE A 41 11.29 -1.38 5.88
N ASP A 42 11.84 -0.90 7.00
CA ASP A 42 13.27 -0.97 7.29
C ASP A 42 13.74 -2.41 7.53
N ILE A 43 12.91 -3.24 8.16
CA ILE A 43 13.24 -4.65 8.40
C ILE A 43 13.30 -5.40 7.07
N GLU A 44 12.32 -5.22 6.22
CA GLU A 44 12.28 -5.86 4.91
C GLU A 44 11.40 -5.03 3.97
N ARG A 45 11.92 -4.72 2.79
CA ARG A 45 11.17 -4.01 1.77
C ARG A 45 9.95 -4.83 1.35
N PRO A 46 8.72 -4.29 1.44
CA PRO A 46 7.55 -5.03 0.98
C PRO A 46 7.51 -5.06 -0.54
N ALA A 47 6.81 -6.05 -1.10
CA ALA A 47 6.54 -6.09 -2.53
C ALA A 47 5.53 -5.01 -2.92
N MET A 48 4.67 -4.62 -1.98
CA MET A 48 3.61 -3.65 -2.21
C MET A 48 3.17 -3.06 -0.88
N LEU A 49 2.68 -1.84 -0.90
CA LEU A 49 2.15 -1.13 0.26
C LEU A 49 0.68 -0.77 0.02
N ILE A 50 -0.18 -1.12 0.96
CA ILE A 50 -1.56 -0.63 1.02
C ILE A 50 -1.61 0.37 2.17
N LEU A 51 -2.00 1.59 1.92
CA LEU A 51 -1.81 2.70 2.84
C LEU A 51 -3.08 3.52 3.00
N ASP A 52 -3.60 3.60 4.23
CA ASP A 52 -4.67 4.52 4.57
C ASP A 52 -4.09 5.94 4.54
N ILE A 53 -4.75 6.82 3.80
CA ILE A 53 -4.29 8.20 3.66
C ILE A 53 -4.44 8.99 4.96
N TRP A 54 -5.41 8.61 5.80
CA TRP A 54 -5.66 9.25 7.09
C TRP A 54 -5.20 8.35 8.24
N LEU A 55 -3.95 8.53 8.67
CA LEU A 55 -3.43 7.82 9.85
C LEU A 55 -3.53 8.72 11.07
N LYS A 56 -4.56 8.48 11.88
CA LYS A 56 -4.77 9.22 13.13
C LYS A 56 -3.65 8.90 14.11
N ASP A 57 -3.33 9.86 14.95
CA ASP A 57 -2.34 9.70 16.03
C ASP A 57 -0.97 9.24 15.56
N SER A 58 -0.62 9.52 14.30
CA SER A 58 0.67 9.17 13.73
C SER A 58 1.52 10.42 13.49
N ALA A 59 2.83 10.29 13.62
CA ALA A 59 3.79 11.38 13.37
C ALA A 59 3.81 11.81 11.89
N MET A 60 3.52 10.85 11.01
CA MET A 60 3.45 11.11 9.57
C MET A 60 2.05 10.72 9.09
N ASP A 61 1.49 11.47 8.15
CA ASP A 61 0.24 11.06 7.50
C ASP A 61 0.54 10.13 6.31
N GLY A 62 -0.53 9.65 5.66
CA GLY A 62 -0.39 8.73 4.53
C GLY A 62 0.40 9.32 3.36
N ILE A 63 0.24 10.61 3.09
CA ILE A 63 0.97 11.27 2.00
C ILE A 63 2.47 11.32 2.30
N ASP A 64 2.85 11.60 3.55
CA ASP A 64 4.26 11.64 3.96
C ASP A 64 4.91 10.27 3.82
N ILE A 65 4.21 9.21 4.21
CA ILE A 65 4.69 7.84 4.05
C ILE A 65 4.87 7.53 2.56
N LEU A 66 3.87 7.88 1.74
CA LEU A 66 3.93 7.67 0.29
C LEU A 66 5.17 8.35 -0.31
N LYS A 67 5.40 9.60 0.03
CA LYS A 67 6.57 10.34 -0.47
C LYS A 67 7.87 9.67 -0.08
N SER A 68 7.98 9.24 1.18
CA SER A 68 9.17 8.57 1.69
C SER A 68 9.42 7.24 0.97
N VAL A 69 8.39 6.44 0.78
CA VAL A 69 8.50 5.15 0.11
C VAL A 69 8.88 5.34 -1.35
N LYS A 70 8.27 6.28 -2.06
CA LYS A 70 8.59 6.53 -3.47
C LYS A 70 9.99 7.10 -3.65
N ALA A 71 10.49 7.86 -2.68
CA ALA A 71 11.86 8.38 -2.73
C ALA A 71 12.91 7.29 -2.53
N ASN A 72 12.66 6.36 -1.61
CA ASN A 72 13.62 5.32 -1.22
C ASN A 72 13.44 4.00 -1.96
N PHE A 73 12.20 3.67 -2.34
CA PHE A 73 11.85 2.40 -2.98
C PHE A 73 10.90 2.66 -4.15
N PRO A 74 11.39 3.31 -5.22
CA PRO A 74 10.49 3.74 -6.32
C PRO A 74 9.80 2.60 -7.05
N ASP A 75 10.29 1.37 -6.93
CA ASP A 75 9.67 0.21 -7.59
C ASP A 75 8.56 -0.44 -6.76
N VAL A 76 8.38 -0.03 -5.50
CA VAL A 76 7.32 -0.57 -4.66
C VAL A 76 6.01 0.16 -4.98
N PRO A 77 5.01 -0.55 -5.53
CA PRO A 77 3.71 0.10 -5.78
C PRO A 77 2.99 0.40 -4.47
N VAL A 78 2.34 1.54 -4.42
CA VAL A 78 1.57 1.97 -3.25
C VAL A 78 0.12 2.16 -3.68
N VAL A 79 -0.79 1.44 -3.03
CA VAL A 79 -2.24 1.59 -3.22
C VAL A 79 -2.79 2.34 -2.02
N ILE A 80 -3.51 3.42 -2.28
CA ILE A 80 -4.07 4.28 -1.23
C ILE A 80 -5.49 3.84 -0.92
N ILE A 81 -5.83 3.76 0.36
CA ILE A 81 -7.22 3.62 0.80
C ILE A 81 -7.66 4.98 1.33
N SER A 82 -8.76 5.50 0.82
CA SER A 82 -9.29 6.79 1.23
C SER A 82 -10.72 6.67 1.72
N GLY A 83 -11.10 7.54 2.66
CA GLY A 83 -12.49 7.61 3.11
C GLY A 83 -13.39 8.21 2.04
N HIS A 84 -14.68 7.97 2.19
CA HIS A 84 -15.68 8.52 1.28
C HIS A 84 -15.59 10.06 1.24
N GLY A 85 -15.61 10.61 0.05
CA GLY A 85 -15.55 12.06 -0.14
C GLY A 85 -14.14 12.65 -0.19
N ASN A 86 -13.09 11.85 -0.08
CA ASN A 86 -11.70 12.33 -0.06
C ASN A 86 -11.00 12.17 -1.41
N ILE A 87 -11.75 12.34 -2.50
CA ILE A 87 -11.22 12.07 -3.83
C ILE A 87 -10.08 13.03 -4.22
N GLU A 88 -10.13 14.27 -3.75
CA GLU A 88 -9.08 15.26 -4.03
C GLU A 88 -7.74 14.82 -3.44
N ILE A 89 -7.76 14.24 -2.24
CA ILE A 89 -6.57 13.74 -1.58
C ILE A 89 -6.06 12.49 -2.31
N ALA A 90 -6.96 11.62 -2.75
CA ALA A 90 -6.59 10.44 -3.55
C ALA A 90 -5.91 10.85 -4.86
N VAL A 91 -6.46 11.86 -5.54
CA VAL A 91 -5.84 12.40 -6.77
C VAL A 91 -4.46 12.97 -6.48
N ALA A 92 -4.31 13.70 -5.37
CA ALA A 92 -3.00 14.22 -4.96
C ALA A 92 -2.01 13.08 -4.72
N ALA A 93 -2.44 11.98 -4.12
CA ALA A 93 -1.60 10.80 -3.90
C ALA A 93 -1.13 10.19 -5.23
N ILE A 94 -2.03 10.08 -6.22
CA ILE A 94 -1.65 9.59 -7.55
C ILE A 94 -0.58 10.48 -8.16
N LYS A 95 -0.70 11.80 -8.02
CA LYS A 95 0.30 12.74 -8.52
C LYS A 95 1.66 12.58 -7.81
N GLN A 96 1.65 12.10 -6.57
CA GLN A 96 2.87 11.83 -5.81
C GLN A 96 3.45 10.45 -6.09
N GLY A 97 2.87 9.68 -6.98
CA GLY A 97 3.39 8.41 -7.41
C GLY A 97 2.65 7.17 -6.91
N ALA A 98 1.49 7.33 -6.26
CA ALA A 98 0.68 6.17 -5.89
C ALA A 98 0.22 5.44 -7.14
N PHE A 99 0.14 4.12 -7.05
CA PHE A 99 -0.29 3.28 -8.16
C PHE A 99 -1.78 3.48 -8.47
N ASP A 100 -2.60 3.46 -7.41
CA ASP A 100 -4.05 3.60 -7.52
C ASP A 100 -4.61 3.92 -6.14
N PHE A 101 -5.91 4.15 -6.07
CA PHE A 101 -6.60 4.34 -4.79
C PHE A 101 -7.90 3.54 -4.77
N ILE A 102 -8.37 3.23 -3.55
CA ILE A 102 -9.62 2.52 -3.30
C ILE A 102 -10.38 3.32 -2.26
N GLU A 103 -11.64 3.67 -2.55
CA GLU A 103 -12.47 4.46 -1.63
C GLU A 103 -13.25 3.53 -0.68
N LYS A 104 -13.32 3.91 0.58
CA LYS A 104 -14.16 3.22 1.58
C LYS A 104 -15.61 3.70 1.46
N PRO A 105 -16.61 2.83 1.61
CA PRO A 105 -16.51 1.37 1.73
C PRO A 105 -16.12 0.75 0.38
N PHE A 106 -15.15 -0.14 0.39
CA PHE A 106 -14.64 -0.71 -0.86
C PHE A 106 -15.35 -2.02 -1.22
N ASN A 107 -15.38 -2.29 -2.51
CA ASN A 107 -15.84 -3.56 -3.06
C ASN A 107 -14.68 -4.54 -3.03
N ILE A 108 -14.91 -5.76 -2.55
CA ILE A 108 -13.86 -6.78 -2.43
C ILE A 108 -13.26 -7.12 -3.78
N ASP A 109 -14.10 -7.26 -4.82
CA ASP A 109 -13.63 -7.57 -6.17
C ASP A 109 -12.75 -6.46 -6.73
N GLN A 110 -13.11 -5.21 -6.49
CA GLN A 110 -12.30 -4.05 -6.88
C GLN A 110 -10.94 -4.06 -6.19
N LEU A 111 -10.92 -4.35 -4.89
CA LEU A 111 -9.68 -4.47 -4.13
C LEU A 111 -8.76 -5.52 -4.76
N ILE A 112 -9.30 -6.71 -5.02
CA ILE A 112 -8.54 -7.81 -5.60
C ILE A 112 -7.96 -7.43 -6.96
N VAL A 113 -8.75 -6.81 -7.83
CA VAL A 113 -8.29 -6.37 -9.17
C VAL A 113 -7.14 -5.39 -9.07
N VAL A 114 -7.26 -4.37 -8.21
CA VAL A 114 -6.22 -3.37 -8.03
C VAL A 114 -4.93 -3.99 -7.49
N ILE A 115 -5.06 -4.88 -6.50
CA ILE A 115 -3.90 -5.57 -5.90
C ILE A 115 -3.18 -6.43 -6.96
N ARG A 116 -3.91 -7.18 -7.77
CA ARG A 116 -3.32 -8.00 -8.83
C ARG A 116 -2.54 -7.14 -9.82
N ARG A 117 -3.11 -6.01 -10.23
CA ARG A 117 -2.42 -5.08 -11.14
C ARG A 117 -1.15 -4.53 -10.54
N ALA A 118 -1.20 -4.13 -9.27
CA ALA A 118 -0.04 -3.57 -8.58
C ALA A 118 1.07 -4.62 -8.44
N MET A 119 0.71 -5.85 -8.09
CA MET A 119 1.69 -6.94 -7.96
C MET A 119 2.29 -7.30 -9.32
N GLU A 120 1.52 -7.27 -10.39
CA GLU A 120 2.04 -7.49 -11.74
C GLU A 120 3.05 -6.42 -12.13
N VAL A 121 2.77 -5.16 -11.84
CA VAL A 121 3.70 -4.06 -12.09
C VAL A 121 4.98 -4.24 -11.28
N ALA A 122 4.87 -4.63 -10.00
CA ALA A 122 6.03 -4.89 -9.15
C ALA A 122 6.90 -6.01 -9.72
N ARG A 123 6.28 -7.09 -10.18
CA ARG A 123 6.98 -8.22 -10.79
C ARG A 123 7.72 -7.79 -12.06
N LEU A 124 7.08 -7.05 -12.93
CA LEU A 124 7.68 -6.58 -14.18
C LEU A 124 8.84 -5.62 -13.92
N ARG A 125 8.74 -4.73 -12.95
CA ARG A 125 9.83 -3.82 -12.58
C ARG A 125 11.03 -4.59 -12.03
N SER A 126 10.78 -5.60 -11.23
CA SER A 126 11.83 -6.46 -10.67
C SER A 126 12.52 -7.24 -11.77
N GLU A 127 11.80 -7.81 -12.73
CA GLU A 127 12.35 -8.52 -13.88
C GLU A 127 13.20 -7.59 -14.74
N ASN A 128 12.75 -6.36 -15.00
CA ASN A 128 13.52 -5.40 -15.78
C ASN A 128 14.84 -5.06 -15.11
N LYS A 129 14.86 -4.89 -13.80
CA LYS A 129 16.10 -4.67 -13.06
C LYS A 129 17.06 -5.85 -13.19
N ALA A 130 16.54 -7.07 -13.05
CA ALA A 130 17.35 -8.28 -13.18
C ALA A 130 17.94 -8.39 -14.58
N LEU A 131 17.18 -8.07 -15.62
CA LEU A 131 17.64 -8.13 -17.00
C LEU A 131 18.68 -7.06 -17.33
N ARG A 132 18.63 -5.93 -16.66
CA ARG A 132 19.62 -4.87 -16.85
C ARG A 132 20.93 -5.12 -16.11
N GLY A 133 20.95 -6.15 -15.29
CA GLY A 133 22.13 -6.55 -14.57
C GLY A 133 22.35 -5.82 -13.32
#